data_5c507b61da16c8452518a5fbf4b85c33
#
_entry.id   5c507b61da16c8452518a5fbf4b85c33
#
_cell.length_a   1.000
_cell.length_b   1.000
_cell.length_c   1.000
_cell.angle_alpha   90.00
_cell.angle_beta   90.00
_cell.angle_gamma   90.00
#
_symmetry.space_group_name_H-M   'P 1'
#
loop_
_entity.id
_entity.type
_entity.pdbx_description
1 polymer ?
#
loop_
_entity_poly.entity_id
_entity_poly.type
_entity_poly.pdbx_seq_one_letter_code
_entity_poly.pdbx_strand_id
1 'polypeptide(L)'
;MRAHGRSAMTVALGTTLLVQSSLACAECDPAKSAEPIASRFETHGDTVYDRNTNLTWMRCSYGQVWIENGGCSGSVKLLDWDSAMGLRLPGNAAWRLPQKDELGSIVATNCKRPAINETLFPGTPSVQYWTSTTSGPSYAWVVFFRTGMSTWNFLRTTSFAVRLVRTGP
;
A
#
# COMPACT_ATOMS: atom_id res chain seq x y z
N MET A 1 -41.80 -48.97 47.46
CA MET A 1 -41.92 -47.75 46.74
C MET A 1 -40.48 -47.26 46.47
N ARG A 2 -39.99 -47.36 45.25
CA ARG A 2 -38.62 -46.94 44.86
C ARG A 2 -38.74 -45.66 44.10
N ALA A 3 -38.07 -44.59 44.58
CA ALA A 3 -37.95 -43.32 43.90
C ALA A 3 -36.72 -43.35 42.96
N HIS A 4 -36.95 -43.07 41.71
CA HIS A 4 -35.88 -42.93 40.70
C HIS A 4 -35.43 -41.48 40.66
N GLY A 5 -34.16 -41.22 41.06
CA GLY A 5 -33.49 -39.92 40.86
C GLY A 5 -33.07 -39.77 39.41
N ARG A 6 -33.52 -38.70 38.77
CA ARG A 6 -33.04 -38.27 37.45
C ARG A 6 -31.84 -37.36 37.62
N SER A 7 -30.66 -37.82 37.18
CA SER A 7 -29.45 -37.00 37.10
C SER A 7 -29.57 -36.08 35.88
N ALA A 8 -29.53 -34.79 36.10
CA ALA A 8 -29.46 -33.79 35.05
C ALA A 8 -27.99 -33.59 34.63
N MET A 9 -27.69 -33.91 33.39
CA MET A 9 -26.37 -33.74 32.79
C MET A 9 -26.28 -32.30 32.24
N THR A 10 -25.50 -31.46 32.90
CA THR A 10 -25.24 -30.06 32.45
C THR A 10 -24.18 -30.09 31.37
N VAL A 11 -24.60 -29.79 30.14
CA VAL A 11 -23.65 -29.58 29.00
C VAL A 11 -23.11 -28.15 29.06
N ALA A 12 -21.83 -27.99 29.38
CA ALA A 12 -21.16 -26.73 29.30
C ALA A 12 -20.86 -26.41 27.83
N LEU A 13 -21.53 -25.39 27.24
CA LEU A 13 -21.16 -24.83 25.96
C LEU A 13 -19.87 -24.04 26.13
N GLY A 14 -18.76 -24.61 25.67
CA GLY A 14 -17.49 -23.88 25.51
C GLY A 14 -17.59 -22.88 24.38
N THR A 15 -17.61 -21.59 24.72
CA THR A 15 -17.52 -20.49 23.73
C THR A 15 -16.08 -20.40 23.23
N THR A 16 -15.81 -20.95 22.05
CA THR A 16 -14.53 -20.80 21.37
C THR A 16 -14.44 -19.35 20.86
N LEU A 17 -13.64 -18.51 21.50
CA LEU A 17 -13.29 -17.20 20.96
C LEU A 17 -12.44 -17.42 19.69
N LEU A 18 -13.03 -17.20 18.53
CA LEU A 18 -12.31 -17.05 17.28
C LEU A 18 -11.54 -15.72 17.35
N VAL A 19 -10.23 -15.78 17.56
CA VAL A 19 -9.33 -14.64 17.34
C VAL A 19 -9.31 -14.38 15.85
N GLN A 20 -10.13 -13.44 15.40
CA GLN A 20 -10.05 -12.92 14.04
C GLN A 20 -8.77 -12.10 13.95
N SER A 21 -7.76 -12.63 13.25
CA SER A 21 -6.63 -11.86 12.80
C SER A 21 -7.15 -10.81 11.81
N SER A 22 -7.41 -9.60 12.30
CA SER A 22 -7.73 -8.46 11.44
C SER A 22 -6.49 -8.15 10.62
N LEU A 23 -6.48 -8.59 9.36
CA LEU A 23 -5.63 -7.99 8.35
C LEU A 23 -5.87 -6.48 8.42
N ALA A 24 -4.81 -5.71 8.65
CA ALA A 24 -4.90 -4.26 8.76
C ALA A 24 -5.31 -3.68 7.39
N CYS A 25 -6.61 -3.57 7.17
CA CYS A 25 -7.18 -2.84 6.05
C CYS A 25 -7.04 -1.34 6.31
N ALA A 26 -6.94 -0.55 5.24
CA ALA A 26 -6.95 0.91 5.34
C ALA A 26 -8.18 1.40 6.12
N GLU A 27 -7.97 2.28 7.07
CA GLU A 27 -9.03 2.97 7.81
C GLU A 27 -9.48 4.17 6.96
N CYS A 28 -10.58 4.03 6.21
CA CYS A 28 -11.11 5.08 5.36
C CYS A 28 -12.35 5.73 5.98
N ASP A 29 -12.44 7.06 5.90
CA ASP A 29 -13.61 7.83 6.30
C ASP A 29 -14.59 7.92 5.10
N PRO A 30 -15.75 7.25 5.14
CA PRO A 30 -16.70 7.24 4.03
C PRO A 30 -17.37 8.61 3.81
N ALA A 31 -17.36 9.50 4.81
CA ALA A 31 -17.92 10.84 4.68
C ALA A 31 -17.03 11.79 3.86
N LYS A 32 -15.75 11.46 3.70
CA LYS A 32 -14.82 12.18 2.83
C LYS A 32 -14.80 11.54 1.46
N SER A 33 -15.63 12.05 0.56
CA SER A 33 -15.73 11.55 -0.82
C SER A 33 -14.35 11.57 -1.50
N ALA A 34 -13.84 10.41 -1.86
CA ALA A 34 -12.79 10.32 -2.86
C ALA A 34 -13.42 10.46 -4.26
N GLU A 35 -12.70 11.07 -5.21
CA GLU A 35 -13.13 11.05 -6.62
C GLU A 35 -13.46 9.61 -7.07
N PRO A 36 -14.48 9.45 -7.96
CA PRO A 36 -14.82 8.12 -8.46
C PRO A 36 -13.59 7.46 -9.09
N ILE A 37 -13.15 6.33 -8.55
CA ILE A 37 -11.97 5.58 -9.02
C ILE A 37 -12.08 5.31 -10.52
N ALA A 38 -13.25 4.90 -10.99
CA ALA A 38 -13.47 4.50 -12.37
C ALA A 38 -13.30 5.64 -13.40
N SER A 39 -13.48 6.91 -13.01
CA SER A 39 -13.27 8.05 -13.91
C SER A 39 -11.80 8.43 -14.04
N ARG A 40 -11.00 8.22 -12.98
CA ARG A 40 -9.59 8.61 -12.92
C ARG A 40 -8.63 7.49 -13.30
N PHE A 41 -8.88 6.27 -12.85
CA PHE A 41 -7.92 5.18 -12.93
C PHE A 41 -8.37 4.03 -13.84
N GLU A 42 -7.44 3.51 -14.62
CA GLU A 42 -7.55 2.26 -15.40
C GLU A 42 -6.58 1.22 -14.88
N THR A 43 -7.07 0.01 -14.61
CA THR A 43 -6.24 -1.11 -14.14
C THR A 43 -5.90 -2.06 -15.28
N HIS A 44 -4.62 -2.44 -15.41
CA HIS A 44 -4.10 -3.36 -16.41
C HIS A 44 -3.17 -4.38 -15.74
N GLY A 45 -3.74 -5.48 -15.22
CA GLY A 45 -2.97 -6.49 -14.48
C GLY A 45 -2.21 -5.86 -13.31
N ASP A 46 -0.88 -5.88 -13.39
CA ASP A 46 0.05 -5.38 -12.37
C ASP A 46 0.26 -3.86 -12.38
N THR A 47 -0.40 -3.12 -13.28
CA THR A 47 -0.29 -1.66 -13.41
C THR A 47 -1.62 -0.96 -13.27
N VAL A 48 -1.56 0.34 -12.95
CA VAL A 48 -2.71 1.24 -12.96
C VAL A 48 -2.32 2.57 -13.60
N TYR A 49 -3.10 2.97 -14.60
CA TYR A 49 -2.94 4.24 -15.30
C TYR A 49 -3.84 5.31 -14.65
N ASP A 50 -3.26 6.45 -14.34
CA ASP A 50 -3.93 7.64 -13.82
C ASP A 50 -4.11 8.66 -14.94
N ARG A 51 -5.35 8.81 -15.42
CA ARG A 51 -5.69 9.74 -16.51
C ARG A 51 -5.43 11.21 -16.17
N ASN A 52 -5.56 11.58 -14.89
CA ASN A 52 -5.39 12.96 -14.45
C ASN A 52 -3.93 13.42 -14.51
N THR A 53 -2.99 12.50 -14.26
CA THR A 53 -1.55 12.82 -14.23
C THR A 53 -0.78 12.30 -15.45
N ASN A 54 -1.43 11.49 -16.30
CA ASN A 54 -0.80 10.75 -17.40
C ASN A 54 0.36 9.86 -16.91
N LEU A 55 0.17 9.23 -15.77
CA LEU A 55 1.16 8.35 -15.16
C LEU A 55 0.63 6.92 -15.03
N THR A 56 1.50 5.96 -15.31
CA THR A 56 1.24 4.55 -15.01
C THR A 56 2.07 4.11 -13.82
N TRP A 57 1.41 3.53 -12.85
CA TRP A 57 2.00 3.07 -11.59
C TRP A 57 2.08 1.56 -11.53
N MET A 58 3.13 1.03 -10.94
CA MET A 58 3.09 -0.35 -10.45
C MET A 58 2.12 -0.47 -9.29
N ARG A 59 1.22 -1.44 -9.34
CA ARG A 59 0.25 -1.71 -8.26
C ARG A 59 0.94 -2.26 -7.03
N CYS A 60 1.98 -3.07 -7.21
CA CYS A 60 2.80 -3.61 -6.13
C CYS A 60 3.97 -2.70 -5.77
N SER A 61 4.36 -2.69 -4.50
CA SER A 61 5.61 -2.09 -4.05
C SER A 61 6.80 -2.92 -4.54
N TYR A 62 7.96 -2.29 -4.75
CA TYR A 62 9.16 -2.98 -5.19
C TYR A 62 9.54 -4.13 -4.25
N GLY A 63 9.80 -5.29 -4.82
CA GLY A 63 10.06 -6.54 -4.11
C GLY A 63 8.86 -7.46 -4.01
N GLN A 64 7.64 -6.95 -4.12
CA GLN A 64 6.44 -7.76 -4.24
C GLN A 64 6.19 -8.19 -5.68
N VAL A 65 5.42 -9.25 -5.86
CA VAL A 65 5.01 -9.80 -7.15
C VAL A 65 3.49 -9.73 -7.26
N TRP A 66 3.00 -9.31 -8.43
CA TRP A 66 1.57 -9.34 -8.74
C TRP A 66 1.10 -10.79 -8.96
N ILE A 67 0.02 -11.15 -8.29
CA ILE A 67 -0.69 -12.41 -8.48
C ILE A 67 -2.07 -12.08 -9.03
N GLU A 68 -2.40 -12.60 -10.19
CA GLU A 68 -3.73 -12.39 -10.79
C GLU A 68 -4.82 -12.87 -9.83
N ASN A 69 -5.83 -12.02 -9.59
CA ASN A 69 -6.89 -12.22 -8.59
C ASN A 69 -6.43 -12.35 -7.12
N GLY A 70 -5.15 -12.26 -6.84
CA GLY A 70 -4.58 -12.35 -5.49
C GLY A 70 -3.93 -11.06 -4.99
N GLY A 71 -3.70 -10.09 -5.88
CA GLY A 71 -3.05 -8.82 -5.53
C GLY A 71 -1.52 -8.94 -5.40
N CYS A 72 -0.92 -8.16 -4.50
CA CYS A 72 0.53 -8.12 -4.30
C CYS A 72 0.98 -9.13 -3.24
N SER A 73 1.90 -10.02 -3.59
CA SER A 73 2.46 -11.06 -2.73
C SER A 73 3.96 -10.88 -2.53
N GLY A 74 4.47 -11.40 -1.41
CA GLY A 74 5.87 -11.28 -1.04
C GLY A 74 6.19 -10.06 -0.20
N SER A 75 7.46 -9.90 0.15
CA SER A 75 7.93 -8.83 1.03
C SER A 75 8.41 -7.63 0.22
N VAL A 76 8.07 -6.44 0.69
CA VAL A 76 8.60 -5.18 0.16
C VAL A 76 10.10 -5.11 0.42
N LYS A 77 10.88 -4.77 -0.60
CA LYS A 77 12.31 -4.48 -0.46
C LYS A 77 12.52 -3.02 -0.10
N LEU A 78 13.28 -2.78 0.94
CA LEU A 78 13.69 -1.44 1.36
C LEU A 78 15.05 -1.13 0.72
N LEU A 79 15.18 0.06 0.14
CA LEU A 79 16.40 0.51 -0.54
C LEU A 79 16.84 1.86 0.02
N ASP A 80 18.14 2.12 0.07
CA ASP A 80 18.66 3.48 0.16
C ASP A 80 18.29 4.28 -1.11
N TRP A 81 18.39 5.59 -1.04
CA TRP A 81 17.91 6.46 -2.11
C TRP A 81 18.67 6.29 -3.43
N ASP A 82 19.99 6.13 -3.38
CA ASP A 82 20.81 5.98 -4.59
C ASP A 82 20.52 4.65 -5.28
N SER A 83 20.36 3.58 -4.52
CA SER A 83 19.89 2.28 -5.02
C SER A 83 18.50 2.38 -5.65
N ALA A 84 17.57 3.12 -5.01
CA ALA A 84 16.22 3.33 -5.54
C ALA A 84 16.23 4.13 -6.85
N MET A 85 17.05 5.17 -6.95
CA MET A 85 17.25 5.96 -8.18
C MET A 85 17.91 5.15 -9.29
N GLY A 86 18.78 4.21 -8.94
CA GLY A 86 19.48 3.31 -9.84
C GLY A 86 18.64 2.16 -10.39
N LEU A 87 17.40 1.97 -9.91
CA LEU A 87 16.57 0.85 -10.36
C LEU A 87 16.35 0.86 -11.87
N ARG A 88 16.56 -0.31 -12.47
CA ARG A 88 16.24 -0.58 -13.88
C ARG A 88 15.48 -1.89 -13.92
N LEU A 89 14.27 -1.86 -14.44
CA LEU A 89 13.47 -3.07 -14.62
C LEU A 89 13.68 -3.62 -16.04
N PRO A 90 13.56 -4.95 -16.22
CA PRO A 90 13.56 -5.55 -17.55
C PRO A 90 12.43 -5.00 -18.43
N GLY A 91 12.68 -4.94 -19.74
CA GLY A 91 11.74 -4.44 -20.74
C GLY A 91 12.01 -2.98 -21.15
N ASN A 92 11.20 -2.50 -22.09
CA ASN A 92 11.40 -1.17 -22.71
C ASN A 92 10.70 -0.04 -21.97
N ALA A 93 9.98 -0.31 -20.88
CA ALA A 93 9.27 0.71 -20.13
C ALA A 93 10.22 1.49 -19.23
N ALA A 94 10.19 2.83 -19.34
CA ALA A 94 11.03 3.75 -18.55
C ALA A 94 10.53 3.89 -17.11
N TRP A 95 10.53 2.81 -16.35
CA TRP A 95 10.18 2.83 -14.93
C TRP A 95 11.21 3.61 -14.12
N ARG A 96 10.72 4.46 -13.25
CA ARG A 96 11.55 5.34 -12.43
C ARG A 96 10.94 5.57 -11.04
N LEU A 97 11.74 6.11 -10.15
CA LEU A 97 11.25 6.65 -8.88
C LEU A 97 10.37 7.88 -9.15
N PRO A 98 9.18 8.00 -8.53
CA PRO A 98 8.29 9.14 -8.70
C PRO A 98 8.86 10.40 -8.05
N GLN A 99 8.49 11.57 -8.55
CA GLN A 99 8.67 12.84 -7.85
C GLN A 99 7.74 12.92 -6.63
N LYS A 100 8.01 13.85 -5.72
CA LYS A 100 7.22 14.04 -4.50
C LYS A 100 5.73 14.26 -4.80
N ASP A 101 5.44 15.14 -5.73
CA ASP A 101 4.05 15.50 -6.06
C ASP A 101 3.35 14.39 -6.85
N GLU A 102 4.10 13.65 -7.67
CA GLU A 102 3.58 12.46 -8.33
C GLU A 102 3.16 11.40 -7.29
N LEU A 103 4.05 11.04 -6.36
CA LEU A 103 3.71 10.05 -5.33
C LEU A 103 2.60 10.56 -4.39
N GLY A 104 2.58 11.85 -4.11
CA GLY A 104 1.51 12.52 -3.38
C GLY A 104 0.15 12.42 -4.05
N SER A 105 0.10 12.37 -5.40
CA SER A 105 -1.15 12.33 -6.16
C SER A 105 -1.95 11.04 -5.98
N ILE A 106 -1.32 9.95 -5.55
CA ILE A 106 -2.00 8.68 -5.26
C ILE A 106 -2.30 8.47 -3.77
N VAL A 107 -2.02 9.48 -2.92
CA VAL A 107 -2.44 9.46 -1.52
C VAL A 107 -3.96 9.61 -1.44
N ALA A 108 -4.59 8.68 -0.74
CA ALA A 108 -6.01 8.77 -0.42
C ALA A 108 -6.18 9.54 0.89
N THR A 109 -6.59 10.81 0.79
CA THR A 109 -6.70 11.73 1.94
C THR A 109 -7.79 11.34 2.93
N ASN A 110 -8.73 10.51 2.50
CA ASN A 110 -9.79 9.94 3.33
C ASN A 110 -9.41 8.62 4.01
N CYS A 111 -8.23 8.07 3.74
CA CYS A 111 -7.77 6.80 4.31
C CYS A 111 -6.50 6.99 5.16
N LYS A 112 -6.28 6.04 6.08
CA LYS A 112 -5.06 5.92 6.90
C LYS A 112 -4.70 4.45 7.06
N ARG A 113 -3.40 4.16 7.24
CA ARG A 113 -2.85 2.83 7.58
C ARG A 113 -3.25 1.68 6.63
N PRO A 114 -3.04 1.85 5.31
CA PRO A 114 -2.34 2.91 4.60
C PRO A 114 -3.26 4.03 4.07
N ALA A 115 -2.72 5.22 3.87
CA ALA A 115 -3.37 6.36 3.22
C ALA A 115 -3.28 6.24 1.69
N ILE A 116 -3.83 5.17 1.15
CA ILE A 116 -3.86 4.85 -0.28
C ILE A 116 -5.07 3.96 -0.57
N ASN A 117 -5.55 3.97 -1.79
CA ASN A 117 -6.62 3.08 -2.21
C ASN A 117 -6.12 1.64 -2.39
N GLU A 118 -6.48 0.72 -1.50
CA GLU A 118 -6.01 -0.66 -1.53
C GLU A 118 -6.64 -1.52 -2.64
N THR A 119 -7.74 -1.07 -3.26
CA THR A 119 -8.27 -1.73 -4.46
C THR A 119 -7.34 -1.52 -5.65
N LEU A 120 -6.73 -0.34 -5.75
CA LEU A 120 -5.77 -0.01 -6.80
C LEU A 120 -4.36 -0.49 -6.45
N PHE A 121 -3.95 -0.35 -5.19
CA PHE A 121 -2.59 -0.61 -4.68
C PHE A 121 -2.61 -1.59 -3.51
N PRO A 122 -3.01 -2.86 -3.74
CA PRO A 122 -3.19 -3.83 -2.66
C PRO A 122 -1.88 -4.13 -1.94
N GLY A 123 -1.99 -4.43 -0.64
CA GLY A 123 -0.85 -4.82 0.18
C GLY A 123 0.23 -3.74 0.34
N THR A 124 -0.14 -2.46 0.20
CA THR A 124 0.78 -1.34 0.43
C THR A 124 1.04 -1.19 1.93
N PRO A 125 2.27 -1.38 2.42
CA PRO A 125 2.58 -1.19 3.84
C PRO A 125 2.51 0.29 4.25
N SER A 126 2.13 0.53 5.51
CA SER A 126 2.01 1.85 6.13
C SER A 126 3.37 2.43 6.53
N VAL A 127 4.31 2.50 5.60
CA VAL A 127 5.69 2.96 5.81
C VAL A 127 6.04 4.14 4.90
N GLN A 128 7.27 4.64 5.02
CA GLN A 128 7.84 5.67 4.16
C GLN A 128 8.20 5.09 2.78
N TYR A 129 7.94 5.87 1.75
CA TYR A 129 8.31 5.60 0.37
C TYR A 129 9.18 6.71 -0.18
N TRP A 130 10.27 6.35 -0.82
CA TRP A 130 11.16 7.30 -1.48
C TRP A 130 10.50 8.02 -2.64
N THR A 131 10.90 9.27 -2.82
CA THR A 131 10.68 10.03 -4.05
C THR A 131 12.01 10.42 -4.68
N SER A 132 12.02 10.77 -5.97
CA SER A 132 13.22 11.28 -6.66
C SER A 132 13.56 12.73 -6.30
N THR A 133 12.68 13.42 -5.56
CA THR A 133 12.87 14.82 -5.18
C THR A 133 13.86 14.91 -4.03
N THR A 134 14.96 15.63 -4.27
CA THR A 134 16.00 15.88 -3.25
C THR A 134 15.67 17.11 -2.40
N SER A 135 16.26 17.17 -1.20
CA SER A 135 16.29 18.33 -0.33
C SER A 135 17.73 18.57 0.13
N GLY A 136 18.53 19.16 -0.76
CA GLY A 136 19.96 19.31 -0.59
C GLY A 136 20.75 18.03 -0.92
N PRO A 137 22.08 18.00 -0.65
CA PRO A 137 22.96 16.94 -1.12
C PRO A 137 22.78 15.60 -0.41
N SER A 138 22.31 15.60 0.83
CA SER A 138 22.27 14.40 1.67
C SER A 138 20.85 13.91 1.99
N TYR A 139 19.81 14.67 1.63
CA TYR A 139 18.44 14.39 2.00
C TYR A 139 17.53 14.26 0.79
N ALA A 140 16.46 13.48 0.93
CA ALA A 140 15.40 13.36 -0.07
C ALA A 140 14.03 13.33 0.59
N TRP A 141 13.00 13.61 -0.22
CA TRP A 141 11.61 13.58 0.20
C TRP A 141 11.07 12.16 0.22
N VAL A 142 10.22 11.92 1.20
CA VAL A 142 9.43 10.69 1.31
C VAL A 142 7.94 11.02 1.43
N VAL A 143 7.09 10.07 1.01
CA VAL A 143 5.66 10.04 1.34
C VAL A 143 5.45 8.93 2.35
N PHE A 144 4.81 9.23 3.46
CA PHE A 144 4.52 8.28 4.51
C PHE A 144 3.09 7.76 4.39
N PHE A 145 2.90 6.59 3.81
CA PHE A 145 1.56 6.04 3.60
C PHE A 145 0.79 5.68 4.86
N ARG A 146 1.38 5.74 6.05
CA ARG A 146 0.59 5.64 7.29
C ARG A 146 -0.40 6.79 7.45
N THR A 147 -0.01 8.00 7.01
CA THR A 147 -0.77 9.24 7.22
C THR A 147 -1.06 10.02 5.95
N GLY A 148 -0.38 9.72 4.85
CA GLY A 148 -0.41 10.49 3.61
C GLY A 148 0.49 11.73 3.60
N MET A 149 1.23 11.99 4.68
CA MET A 149 2.11 13.16 4.77
C MET A 149 3.40 12.97 3.97
N SER A 150 3.92 14.05 3.38
CA SER A 150 5.26 14.10 2.82
C SER A 150 6.21 14.90 3.71
N THR A 151 7.47 14.47 3.79
CA THR A 151 8.52 15.16 4.56
C THR A 151 9.89 14.94 3.91
N TRP A 152 10.86 15.81 4.22
CA TRP A 152 12.13 15.92 3.49
C TRP A 152 13.40 15.64 4.31
N ASN A 153 13.28 15.34 5.60
CA ASN A 153 14.41 15.28 6.52
C ASN A 153 15.01 13.88 6.68
N PHE A 154 14.94 13.03 5.66
CA PHE A 154 15.52 11.70 5.71
C PHE A 154 16.83 11.62 4.93
N LEU A 155 17.86 11.10 5.59
CA LEU A 155 19.15 10.83 4.95
C LEU A 155 18.99 9.82 3.81
N ARG A 156 19.63 10.08 2.68
CA ARG A 156 19.63 9.21 1.49
C ARG A 156 20.17 7.80 1.76
N THR A 157 20.97 7.64 2.82
CA THR A 157 21.48 6.35 3.29
C THR A 157 20.47 5.52 4.07
N THR A 158 19.28 6.10 4.41
CA THR A 158 18.20 5.35 5.06
C THR A 158 17.52 4.45 4.04
N SER A 159 17.02 3.29 4.49
CA SER A 159 16.32 2.35 3.60
C SER A 159 14.80 2.49 3.74
N PHE A 160 14.12 2.79 2.62
CA PHE A 160 12.66 2.90 2.57
C PHE A 160 12.07 2.12 1.39
N ALA A 161 10.76 1.98 1.40
CA ALA A 161 10.01 1.33 0.32
C ALA A 161 10.04 2.16 -0.97
N VAL A 162 9.78 1.49 -2.08
CA VAL A 162 9.74 2.09 -3.42
C VAL A 162 8.47 1.64 -4.14
N ARG A 163 7.82 2.57 -4.82
CA ARG A 163 6.81 2.32 -5.85
C ARG A 163 7.25 3.01 -7.13
N LEU A 164 7.27 2.28 -8.22
CA LEU A 164 7.74 2.82 -9.49
C LEU A 164 6.59 3.38 -10.31
N VAL A 165 6.94 4.33 -11.15
CA VAL A 165 6.04 5.05 -12.06
C VAL A 165 6.70 5.19 -13.43
N ARG A 166 5.89 5.29 -14.48
CA ARG A 166 6.31 5.72 -15.83
C ARG A 166 5.29 6.69 -16.41
N THR A 167 5.67 7.45 -17.42
CA THR A 167 4.76 8.33 -18.15
C THR A 167 4.00 7.54 -19.20
N GLY A 168 2.75 7.95 -19.42
CA GLY A 168 1.84 7.36 -20.41
C GLY A 168 1.22 6.04 -20.00
N PRO A 169 0.25 5.55 -20.79
CA PRO A 169 -0.44 4.27 -20.58
C PRO A 169 0.43 3.06 -20.88
#